data_beeeb6c8c3016b6d863efa8d42563e1c
#
_entry.id   beeeb6c8c3016b6d863efa8d42563e1c
#
_cell.length_a   1.000
_cell.length_b   1.000
_cell.length_c   1.000
_cell.angle_alpha   90.00
_cell.angle_beta   90.00
_cell.angle_gamma   90.00
#
_symmetry.space_group_name_H-M   'P 1'
#
loop_
_entity.id
_entity.type
_entity.pdbx_description
1 polymer ?
#
loop_
_entity_poly.entity_id
_entity_poly.type
_entity_poly.pdbx_seq_one_letter_code
_entity_poly.pdbx_strand_id
1 'polypeptide(L)'
;MINNKEFAQKAMKIAKNYKTNYFWGAFGWPTTNSNINRLLNQYPENYEYLAKSDGSQFSFDCSGLVKAILWGWNGSDDVYGGAKYCSNGVSDMNAETMAQRCLSISSNFKNIIVGELLFTDGHVGIYVGNGMAVEATPSWNGGVQISAVGNIGAISGLPTRTWKSHGKFRHIDYSVNDGVQTSTNTNYSPTQAAPARYFSEGYAGIYTVSAGIGVNVRVNAGTDHRIIKAIPYGSKVQNYGYYSLDKQGKVWLYVKLNNGTIGYICKDYLI
;
A
#
# COMPACT_ATOMS: atom_id res chain seq x y z
N MET A 1 17.09 -0.98 -7.10
CA MET A 1 16.06 -0.04 -6.61
C MET A 1 14.76 -0.83 -6.49
N ILE A 2 14.01 -0.65 -5.41
CA ILE A 2 12.72 -1.33 -5.21
C ILE A 2 11.66 -0.69 -6.12
N ASN A 3 10.78 -1.48 -6.72
CA ASN A 3 9.68 -0.89 -7.49
C ASN A 3 8.54 -0.41 -6.57
N ASN A 4 7.73 0.50 -7.07
CA ASN A 4 6.67 1.18 -6.33
C ASN A 4 5.61 0.23 -5.74
N LYS A 5 5.27 -0.86 -6.43
CA LYS A 5 4.30 -1.85 -5.96
C LYS A 5 4.87 -2.71 -4.84
N GLU A 6 6.10 -3.22 -5.02
CA GLU A 6 6.79 -3.98 -3.99
C GLU A 6 6.99 -3.15 -2.72
N PHE A 7 7.32 -1.85 -2.88
CA PHE A 7 7.45 -0.92 -1.76
C PHE A 7 6.13 -0.79 -0.98
N ALA A 8 5.01 -0.56 -1.68
CA ALA A 8 3.69 -0.49 -1.08
C ALA A 8 3.24 -1.82 -0.44
N GLN A 9 3.55 -2.96 -1.08
CA GLN A 9 3.27 -4.29 -0.53
C GLN A 9 4.03 -4.55 0.78
N LYS A 10 5.31 -4.15 0.86
CA LYS A 10 6.08 -4.26 2.10
C LYS A 10 5.50 -3.39 3.21
N ALA A 11 5.09 -2.17 2.92
CA ALA A 11 4.41 -1.30 3.88
C ALA A 11 3.11 -1.94 4.40
N MET A 12 2.30 -2.46 3.50
CA MET A 12 1.06 -3.15 3.84
C MET A 12 1.30 -4.41 4.68
N LYS A 13 2.35 -5.19 4.36
CA LYS A 13 2.74 -6.36 5.15
C LYS A 13 3.12 -5.96 6.58
N ILE A 14 3.85 -4.88 6.76
CA ILE A 14 4.19 -4.39 8.12
C ILE A 14 2.92 -4.05 8.89
N ALA A 15 2.02 -3.25 8.30
CA ALA A 15 0.78 -2.83 8.96
C ALA A 15 -0.15 -3.99 9.34
N LYS A 16 -0.13 -5.10 8.59
CA LYS A 16 -1.04 -6.24 8.81
C LYS A 16 -0.47 -7.33 9.71
N ASN A 17 0.83 -7.60 9.60
CA ASN A 17 1.41 -8.82 10.16
C ASN A 17 2.18 -8.58 11.45
N TYR A 18 2.41 -7.31 11.83
CA TYR A 18 3.17 -6.99 13.03
C TYR A 18 2.41 -6.04 13.93
N LYS A 19 2.41 -6.30 15.23
CA LYS A 19 2.00 -5.33 16.23
C LYS A 19 3.14 -4.35 16.45
N THR A 20 2.96 -3.11 16.06
CA THR A 20 4.00 -2.07 16.09
C THR A 20 3.58 -0.93 17.01
N ASN A 21 4.54 -0.16 17.47
CA ASN A 21 4.31 1.11 18.15
C ASN A 21 5.04 2.26 17.46
N TYR A 22 4.72 3.46 17.87
CA TYR A 22 5.37 4.68 17.40
C TYR A 22 6.41 5.14 18.41
N PHE A 23 7.66 5.24 17.96
CA PHE A 23 8.71 5.95 18.68
C PHE A 23 9.49 6.81 17.72
N TRP A 24 9.66 8.07 18.05
CA TRP A 24 10.48 9.02 17.29
C TRP A 24 11.91 8.51 17.16
N GLY A 25 12.47 8.55 15.94
CA GLY A 25 13.81 8.03 15.62
C GLY A 25 13.89 6.54 15.33
N ALA A 26 12.80 5.78 15.52
CA ALA A 26 12.79 4.34 15.26
C ALA A 26 12.49 4.04 13.78
N PHE A 27 13.21 3.04 13.24
CA PHE A 27 13.04 2.57 11.87
C PHE A 27 13.01 1.04 11.79
N GLY A 28 12.09 0.44 12.54
CA GLY A 28 11.88 -0.99 12.56
C GLY A 28 12.68 -1.72 13.65
N TRP A 29 13.01 -1.02 14.73
CA TRP A 29 13.72 -1.59 15.86
C TRP A 29 12.84 -2.59 16.60
N PRO A 30 13.36 -3.79 16.97
CA PRO A 30 12.66 -4.66 17.90
C PRO A 30 12.36 -3.93 19.20
N THR A 31 11.14 -4.10 19.72
CA THR A 31 10.65 -3.41 20.94
C THR A 31 11.17 -4.12 22.20
N THR A 32 12.49 -4.13 22.36
CA THR A 32 13.17 -4.64 23.57
C THR A 32 13.36 -3.51 24.58
N ASN A 33 13.49 -3.85 25.86
CA ASN A 33 13.77 -2.85 26.91
C ASN A 33 15.05 -2.03 26.60
N SER A 34 16.07 -2.66 26.01
CA SER A 34 17.32 -1.98 25.62
C SER A 34 17.05 -0.94 24.53
N ASN A 35 16.32 -1.30 23.48
CA ASN A 35 15.98 -0.39 22.40
C ASN A 35 15.03 0.72 22.83
N ILE A 36 14.04 0.40 23.66
CA ILE A 36 13.13 1.40 24.27
C ILE A 36 13.94 2.42 25.07
N ASN A 37 14.78 1.96 26.00
CA ASN A 37 15.61 2.84 26.84
C ASN A 37 16.55 3.72 25.99
N ARG A 38 17.13 3.17 24.94
CA ARG A 38 17.97 3.93 24.00
C ARG A 38 17.16 5.04 23.32
N LEU A 39 15.96 4.73 22.81
CA LEU A 39 15.08 5.72 22.17
C LEU A 39 14.57 6.77 23.15
N LEU A 40 14.24 6.40 24.41
CA LEU A 40 13.85 7.34 25.44
C LEU A 40 14.98 8.28 25.86
N ASN A 41 16.21 7.76 25.95
CA ASN A 41 17.39 8.58 26.28
C ASN A 41 17.76 9.54 25.14
N GLN A 42 17.60 9.10 23.88
CA GLN A 42 17.93 9.92 22.71
C GLN A 42 16.83 10.95 22.40
N TYR A 43 15.57 10.59 22.64
CA TYR A 43 14.37 11.38 22.34
C TYR A 43 13.40 11.29 23.53
N PRO A 44 13.53 12.15 24.56
CA PRO A 44 12.70 12.10 25.76
C PRO A 44 11.20 12.25 25.48
N GLU A 45 10.80 12.87 24.37
CA GLU A 45 9.41 12.96 23.90
C GLU A 45 8.74 11.59 23.76
N ASN A 46 9.52 10.55 23.54
CA ASN A 46 9.02 9.17 23.42
C ASN A 46 8.32 8.64 24.68
N TYR A 47 8.52 9.27 25.86
CA TYR A 47 7.77 8.88 27.07
C TYR A 47 6.25 8.98 26.88
N GLU A 48 5.78 9.90 26.04
CA GLU A 48 4.35 10.03 25.72
C GLU A 48 3.77 8.80 25.00
N TYR A 49 4.63 8.05 24.28
CA TYR A 49 4.22 6.88 23.49
C TYR A 49 4.41 5.55 24.21
N LEU A 50 5.08 5.56 25.36
CA LEU A 50 5.48 4.35 26.07
C LEU A 50 4.28 3.48 26.46
N ALA A 51 3.18 4.08 26.88
CA ALA A 51 1.96 3.35 27.27
C ALA A 51 1.35 2.52 26.14
N LYS A 52 1.60 2.89 24.86
CA LYS A 52 1.12 2.18 23.68
C LYS A 52 2.10 1.11 23.16
N SER A 53 3.26 0.95 23.80
CA SER A 53 4.30 0.02 23.33
C SER A 53 4.09 -1.42 23.82
N ASP A 54 3.20 -1.65 24.77
CA ASP A 54 2.99 -2.96 25.38
C ASP A 54 2.60 -4.03 24.34
N GLY A 55 3.31 -5.16 24.36
CA GLY A 55 3.15 -6.26 23.44
C GLY A 55 3.49 -5.93 21.96
N SER A 56 4.09 -4.78 21.67
CA SER A 56 4.59 -4.44 20.33
C SER A 56 5.85 -5.22 20.01
N GLN A 57 5.99 -5.61 18.73
CA GLN A 57 7.16 -6.35 18.22
C GLN A 57 8.24 -5.39 17.70
N PHE A 58 7.84 -4.32 17.02
CA PHE A 58 8.74 -3.36 16.37
C PHE A 58 8.26 -1.92 16.54
N SER A 59 9.22 -1.00 16.52
CA SER A 59 9.01 0.44 16.67
C SER A 59 9.37 1.17 15.38
N PHE A 60 8.53 2.14 14.98
CA PHE A 60 8.77 2.99 13.81
C PHE A 60 8.34 4.43 14.08
N ASP A 61 9.04 5.42 13.48
CA ASP A 61 8.46 6.71 13.20
C ASP A 61 7.98 6.80 11.73
N CYS A 62 7.39 7.93 11.34
CA CYS A 62 6.81 8.07 10.00
C CYS A 62 7.86 7.95 8.88
N SER A 63 8.99 8.64 8.99
CA SER A 63 10.10 8.58 8.06
C SER A 63 10.88 7.26 8.20
N GLY A 64 10.96 6.74 9.40
CA GLY A 64 11.57 5.46 9.73
C GLY A 64 10.90 4.28 9.05
N LEU A 65 9.58 4.29 8.89
CA LEU A 65 8.86 3.27 8.13
C LEU A 65 9.32 3.24 6.66
N VAL A 66 9.38 4.40 6.02
CA VAL A 66 9.87 4.53 4.64
C VAL A 66 11.31 4.05 4.51
N LYS A 67 12.19 4.54 5.39
CA LYS A 67 13.62 4.19 5.42
C LYS A 67 13.84 2.71 5.68
N ALA A 68 13.16 2.13 6.66
CA ALA A 68 13.28 0.71 7.00
C ALA A 68 13.02 -0.18 5.78
N ILE A 69 11.94 0.06 5.04
CA ILE A 69 11.63 -0.71 3.84
C ILE A 69 12.74 -0.57 2.79
N LEU A 70 13.22 0.66 2.56
CA LEU A 70 14.28 0.94 1.59
C LEU A 70 15.64 0.39 2.02
N TRP A 71 15.91 0.28 3.32
CA TRP A 71 17.12 -0.31 3.90
C TRP A 71 17.06 -1.84 4.05
N GLY A 72 15.96 -2.46 3.56
CA GLY A 72 15.83 -3.92 3.51
C GLY A 72 15.28 -4.56 4.78
N TRP A 73 14.55 -3.82 5.62
CA TRP A 73 13.86 -4.37 6.80
C TRP A 73 13.08 -5.64 6.47
N ASN A 74 13.21 -6.67 7.29
CA ASN A 74 12.61 -7.98 7.06
C ASN A 74 11.89 -8.58 8.29
N GLY A 75 11.90 -7.86 9.43
CA GLY A 75 11.26 -8.30 10.66
C GLY A 75 12.07 -9.31 11.46
N SER A 76 13.39 -9.35 11.29
CA SER A 76 14.28 -10.16 12.14
C SER A 76 14.46 -9.51 13.52
N ASP A 77 14.96 -10.32 14.48
CA ASP A 77 15.29 -9.85 15.84
C ASP A 77 16.62 -9.07 15.92
N ASP A 78 17.25 -8.79 14.77
CA ASP A 78 18.43 -7.93 14.69
C ASP A 78 18.15 -6.52 15.19
N VAL A 79 19.20 -5.77 15.56
CA VAL A 79 19.11 -4.43 16.19
C VAL A 79 18.13 -3.48 15.48
N TYR A 80 18.02 -3.58 14.15
CA TYR A 80 17.18 -2.73 13.32
C TYR A 80 16.12 -3.53 12.53
N GLY A 81 15.72 -4.69 13.02
CA GLY A 81 14.75 -5.54 12.32
C GLY A 81 15.23 -6.05 10.96
N GLY A 82 16.57 -6.22 10.80
CA GLY A 82 17.22 -6.59 9.55
C GLY A 82 17.50 -5.43 8.60
N ALA A 83 17.07 -4.19 8.92
CA ALA A 83 17.39 -3.01 8.10
C ALA A 83 18.88 -2.68 8.22
N LYS A 84 19.52 -2.39 7.08
CA LYS A 84 20.92 -1.95 7.03
C LYS A 84 20.94 -0.42 6.94
N TYR A 85 21.20 0.23 8.06
CA TYR A 85 21.19 1.70 8.20
C TYR A 85 21.95 2.40 7.05
N CYS A 86 21.34 3.38 6.42
CA CYS A 86 21.87 4.15 5.29
C CYS A 86 22.30 3.32 4.06
N SER A 87 21.75 2.12 3.88
CA SER A 87 22.06 1.28 2.71
C SER A 87 21.25 1.67 1.46
N ASN A 88 21.55 0.98 0.35
CA ASN A 88 20.84 1.13 -0.94
C ASN A 88 20.85 2.57 -1.50
N GLY A 89 21.83 3.40 -1.11
CA GLY A 89 21.92 4.79 -1.53
C GLY A 89 20.89 5.73 -0.88
N VAL A 90 20.19 5.27 0.16
CA VAL A 90 19.20 6.04 0.90
C VAL A 90 19.82 6.52 2.21
N SER A 91 20.10 7.83 2.31
CA SER A 91 20.59 8.45 3.54
C SER A 91 19.48 8.55 4.59
N ASP A 92 19.88 8.72 5.86
CA ASP A 92 18.92 9.05 6.91
C ASP A 92 18.36 10.47 6.68
N MET A 93 17.04 10.61 6.77
CA MET A 93 16.34 11.85 6.51
C MET A 93 14.94 11.88 7.13
N ASN A 94 14.44 13.06 7.41
CA ASN A 94 13.09 13.31 7.90
C ASN A 94 12.06 13.46 6.75
N ALA A 95 10.80 13.65 7.10
CA ALA A 95 9.69 13.75 6.15
C ALA A 95 9.85 14.95 5.18
N GLU A 96 10.29 16.10 5.66
CA GLU A 96 10.51 17.31 4.88
C GLU A 96 11.60 17.10 3.82
N THR A 97 12.71 16.50 4.22
CA THR A 97 13.80 16.15 3.29
C THR A 97 13.34 15.13 2.24
N MET A 98 12.48 14.17 2.63
CA MET A 98 11.89 13.23 1.67
C MET A 98 11.03 13.94 0.63
N ALA A 99 10.20 14.90 1.06
CA ALA A 99 9.39 15.70 0.15
C ALA A 99 10.26 16.48 -0.85
N GLN A 100 11.33 17.14 -0.39
CA GLN A 100 12.29 17.86 -1.23
C GLN A 100 13.02 16.95 -2.24
N ARG A 101 13.16 15.66 -1.93
CA ARG A 101 13.82 14.68 -2.79
C ARG A 101 12.88 13.90 -3.70
N CYS A 102 11.60 14.24 -3.72
CA CYS A 102 10.68 13.70 -4.72
C CYS A 102 10.98 14.28 -6.11
N LEU A 103 10.85 13.43 -7.14
CA LEU A 103 11.02 13.82 -8.54
C LEU A 103 9.89 14.75 -9.02
N SER A 104 8.72 14.61 -8.39
CA SER A 104 7.55 15.46 -8.62
C SER A 104 6.71 15.50 -7.35
N ILE A 105 6.15 16.67 -7.05
CA ILE A 105 5.19 16.89 -5.96
C ILE A 105 3.90 17.43 -6.56
N SER A 106 2.76 16.91 -6.07
CA SER A 106 1.43 17.33 -6.49
C SER A 106 0.49 17.43 -5.28
N SER A 107 -0.43 18.38 -5.32
CA SER A 107 -1.59 18.45 -4.42
C SER A 107 -2.87 17.89 -5.05
N ASN A 108 -2.79 17.39 -6.29
CA ASN A 108 -3.91 16.80 -7.00
C ASN A 108 -3.92 15.27 -6.86
N PHE A 109 -4.69 14.76 -5.92
CA PHE A 109 -4.77 13.34 -5.58
C PHE A 109 -5.52 12.46 -6.62
N LYS A 110 -6.07 13.05 -7.68
CA LYS A 110 -6.75 12.27 -8.74
C LYS A 110 -5.81 11.34 -9.50
N ASN A 111 -4.54 11.72 -9.58
CA ASN A 111 -3.52 10.99 -10.36
C ASN A 111 -2.44 10.33 -9.49
N ILE A 112 -2.70 10.19 -8.19
CA ILE A 112 -1.75 9.53 -7.29
C ILE A 112 -1.59 8.05 -7.67
N ILE A 113 -0.36 7.57 -7.68
CA ILE A 113 -0.06 6.17 -7.99
C ILE A 113 0.51 5.43 -6.78
N VAL A 114 0.30 4.11 -6.77
CA VAL A 114 0.76 3.23 -5.70
C VAL A 114 2.26 3.41 -5.47
N GLY A 115 2.68 3.50 -4.21
CA GLY A 115 4.06 3.68 -3.80
C GLY A 115 4.52 5.13 -3.74
N GLU A 116 3.70 6.12 -4.14
CA GLU A 116 4.01 7.53 -3.87
C GLU A 116 3.96 7.82 -2.38
N LEU A 117 4.84 8.71 -1.93
CA LEU A 117 4.82 9.21 -0.58
C LEU A 117 3.76 10.31 -0.44
N LEU A 118 3.10 10.32 0.70
CA LEU A 118 2.09 11.28 1.10
C LEU A 118 2.67 12.18 2.18
N PHE A 119 2.44 13.50 2.10
CA PHE A 119 3.02 14.46 3.00
C PHE A 119 1.98 15.38 3.64
N THR A 120 2.16 15.67 4.92
CA THR A 120 1.58 16.78 5.66
C THR A 120 2.65 17.33 6.62
N ASP A 121 2.36 18.34 7.45
CA ASP A 121 3.36 18.96 8.30
C ASP A 121 4.03 17.96 9.22
N GLY A 122 5.35 17.81 9.12
CA GLY A 122 6.16 16.92 9.93
C GLY A 122 5.87 15.42 9.75
N HIS A 123 5.10 15.03 8.71
CA HIS A 123 4.62 13.66 8.61
C HIS A 123 4.65 13.12 7.17
N VAL A 124 4.94 11.82 7.04
CA VAL A 124 4.96 11.09 5.78
C VAL A 124 4.21 9.76 5.91
N GLY A 125 3.48 9.41 4.86
CA GLY A 125 2.84 8.10 4.66
C GLY A 125 3.16 7.53 3.29
N ILE A 126 2.69 6.33 3.02
CA ILE A 126 2.90 5.60 1.77
C ILE A 126 1.52 5.32 1.17
N TYR A 127 1.26 5.80 -0.04
CA TYR A 127 0.04 5.45 -0.75
C TYR A 127 0.10 4.00 -1.24
N VAL A 128 -0.87 3.19 -0.82
CA VAL A 128 -0.89 1.75 -1.12
C VAL A 128 -2.02 1.35 -2.08
N GLY A 129 -2.68 2.35 -2.67
CA GLY A 129 -3.78 2.13 -3.61
C GLY A 129 -5.16 2.15 -2.94
N ASN A 130 -6.20 2.19 -3.77
CA ASN A 130 -7.61 2.12 -3.34
C ASN A 130 -8.03 3.17 -2.28
N GLY A 131 -7.42 4.36 -2.34
CA GLY A 131 -7.69 5.43 -1.37
C GLY A 131 -7.08 5.18 0.01
N MET A 132 -6.16 4.21 0.16
CA MET A 132 -5.52 3.87 1.43
C MET A 132 -4.07 4.33 1.49
N ALA A 133 -3.65 4.68 2.69
CA ALA A 133 -2.26 4.91 3.06
C ALA A 133 -1.82 3.93 4.15
N VAL A 134 -0.52 3.65 4.21
CA VAL A 134 0.15 3.07 5.37
C VAL A 134 1.07 4.12 5.97
N GLU A 135 0.95 4.34 7.25
CA GLU A 135 1.71 5.34 7.99
C GLU A 135 2.11 4.84 9.38
N ALA A 136 3.28 5.23 9.88
CA ALA A 136 3.61 5.10 11.29
C ALA A 136 3.26 6.40 11.99
N THR A 137 2.37 6.35 12.97
CA THR A 137 1.83 7.54 13.65
C THR A 137 1.51 7.24 15.11
N PRO A 138 1.67 8.22 16.04
CA PRO A 138 1.21 8.06 17.40
C PRO A 138 -0.31 8.21 17.55
N SER A 139 -1.00 8.68 16.49
CA SER A 139 -2.45 8.85 16.46
C SER A 139 -3.17 7.50 16.47
N TRP A 140 -4.45 7.52 16.82
CA TRP A 140 -5.37 6.37 16.86
C TRP A 140 -4.81 5.24 17.72
N ASN A 141 -4.49 4.09 17.12
CA ASN A 141 -3.95 2.94 17.87
C ASN A 141 -2.43 3.02 18.10
N GLY A 142 -1.75 3.99 17.47
CA GLY A 142 -0.29 4.08 17.46
C GLY A 142 0.37 3.06 16.51
N GLY A 143 1.65 3.32 16.16
CA GLY A 143 2.44 2.43 15.30
C GLY A 143 2.10 2.50 13.81
N VAL A 144 2.45 1.44 13.09
CA VAL A 144 2.19 1.32 11.65
C VAL A 144 0.78 0.83 11.41
N GLN A 145 -0.01 1.62 10.70
CA GLN A 145 -1.42 1.34 10.49
C GLN A 145 -1.91 1.81 9.13
N ILE A 146 -3.10 1.32 8.75
CA ILE A 146 -3.76 1.69 7.50
C ILE A 146 -4.74 2.83 7.80
N SER A 147 -4.70 3.87 6.99
CA SER A 147 -5.65 4.99 7.02
C SER A 147 -6.27 5.24 5.66
N ALA A 148 -7.44 5.89 5.62
CA ALA A 148 -8.02 6.39 4.40
C ALA A 148 -7.36 7.72 4.02
N VAL A 149 -7.07 7.90 2.72
CA VAL A 149 -6.61 9.17 2.14
C VAL A 149 -7.82 10.09 1.96
N GLY A 150 -8.05 11.00 2.90
CA GLY A 150 -9.24 11.86 2.92
C GLY A 150 -9.44 12.72 1.67
N ASN A 151 -8.35 13.02 0.97
CA ASN A 151 -8.36 13.72 -0.32
C ASN A 151 -9.03 12.92 -1.45
N ILE A 152 -9.13 11.59 -1.29
CA ILE A 152 -9.80 10.68 -2.23
C ILE A 152 -11.20 10.32 -1.71
N GLY A 153 -11.29 10.08 -0.40
CA GLY A 153 -12.54 9.77 0.29
C GLY A 153 -12.32 8.98 1.57
N ALA A 154 -13.33 9.00 2.44
CA ALA A 154 -13.33 8.18 3.64
C ALA A 154 -13.62 6.71 3.29
N ILE A 155 -13.04 5.80 4.08
CA ILE A 155 -13.27 4.36 3.97
C ILE A 155 -13.84 3.88 5.31
N SER A 156 -14.99 3.20 5.27
CA SER A 156 -15.64 2.68 6.48
C SER A 156 -14.70 1.76 7.25
N GLY A 157 -14.59 1.97 8.56
CA GLY A 157 -13.74 1.18 9.45
C GLY A 157 -12.26 1.60 9.47
N LEU A 158 -11.85 2.58 8.66
CA LEU A 158 -10.50 3.13 8.71
C LEU A 158 -10.48 4.56 9.24
N PRO A 159 -9.45 4.93 10.04
CA PRO A 159 -9.21 6.32 10.36
C PRO A 159 -8.88 7.08 9.06
N THR A 160 -9.17 8.37 9.03
CA THR A 160 -9.00 9.20 7.83
C THR A 160 -7.98 10.30 8.10
N ARG A 161 -7.01 10.44 7.18
CA ARG A 161 -6.05 11.55 7.17
C ARG A 161 -6.15 12.33 5.87
N THR A 162 -6.20 13.66 5.98
CA THR A 162 -6.06 14.57 4.84
C THR A 162 -4.59 14.95 4.68
N TRP A 163 -4.07 14.83 3.47
CA TRP A 163 -2.68 15.09 3.12
C TRP A 163 -2.55 16.41 2.34
N LYS A 164 -1.41 17.10 2.49
CA LYS A 164 -1.15 18.35 1.74
C LYS A 164 -0.68 18.07 0.31
N SER A 165 0.14 17.03 0.17
CA SER A 165 0.72 16.66 -1.13
C SER A 165 1.12 15.19 -1.19
N HIS A 166 1.47 14.74 -2.38
CA HIS A 166 2.06 13.43 -2.64
C HIS A 166 3.18 13.57 -3.69
N GLY A 167 4.08 12.56 -3.76
CA GLY A 167 5.16 12.64 -4.73
C GLY A 167 5.92 11.34 -4.95
N LYS A 168 6.58 11.26 -6.12
CA LYS A 168 7.42 10.14 -6.52
C LYS A 168 8.80 10.27 -5.88
N PHE A 169 9.06 9.45 -4.88
CA PHE A 169 10.36 9.48 -4.19
C PHE A 169 11.47 8.87 -5.06
N ARG A 170 12.59 9.59 -5.24
CA ARG A 170 13.67 9.23 -6.17
C ARG A 170 14.33 7.86 -5.95
N HIS A 171 14.17 7.28 -4.78
CA HIS A 171 14.75 5.97 -4.42
C HIS A 171 13.79 4.80 -4.68
N ILE A 172 12.65 5.07 -5.32
CA ILE A 172 11.62 4.07 -5.69
C ILE A 172 11.50 4.09 -7.22
N ASP A 173 11.51 2.91 -7.82
CA ASP A 173 11.31 2.77 -9.26
C ASP A 173 9.83 2.77 -9.62
N TYR A 174 9.40 3.79 -10.35
CA TYR A 174 8.04 3.96 -10.87
C TYR A 174 7.92 3.59 -12.35
N SER A 175 8.97 3.02 -12.95
CA SER A 175 8.96 2.63 -14.37
C SER A 175 8.15 1.36 -14.63
N VAL A 176 7.89 0.57 -13.58
CA VAL A 176 7.01 -0.60 -13.66
C VAL A 176 5.57 -0.10 -13.79
N ASN A 177 5.25 0.36 -15.00
CA ASN A 177 3.92 0.83 -15.34
C ASN A 177 2.91 -0.32 -15.28
N ASP A 178 1.91 -0.21 -14.38
CA ASP A 178 0.57 -0.55 -14.78
C ASP A 178 0.17 0.58 -15.74
N GLY A 179 0.06 0.32 -17.01
CA GLY A 179 -0.19 1.32 -18.05
C GLY A 179 -1.23 2.41 -17.74
N VAL A 180 -0.90 3.28 -16.80
CA VAL A 180 -1.60 4.54 -16.55
C VAL A 180 -0.78 5.61 -17.24
N GLN A 181 -1.12 5.84 -18.48
CA GLN A 181 -0.69 7.04 -19.20
C GLN A 181 -1.20 8.27 -18.46
N THR A 182 -0.30 9.22 -18.20
CA THR A 182 -0.64 10.62 -17.97
C THR A 182 -1.44 11.12 -19.18
N SER A 183 -2.75 11.19 -19.01
CA SER A 183 -3.63 11.76 -20.03
C SER A 183 -3.58 13.28 -19.96
N THR A 184 -2.72 13.87 -20.77
CA THR A 184 -3.09 15.12 -21.43
C THR A 184 -3.94 14.74 -22.65
N ASN A 185 -5.21 15.12 -22.61
CA ASN A 185 -6.19 15.15 -23.71
C ASN A 185 -6.69 13.83 -24.33
N THR A 186 -8.01 13.64 -24.10
CA THR A 186 -9.00 13.15 -25.07
C THR A 186 -8.59 11.96 -25.94
N ASN A 187 -8.87 10.77 -25.43
CA ASN A 187 -9.54 9.65 -26.11
C ASN A 187 -9.43 8.43 -25.19
N TYR A 188 -10.50 8.15 -24.46
CA TYR A 188 -10.63 6.96 -23.63
C TYR A 188 -10.49 5.72 -24.52
N SER A 189 -9.33 5.05 -24.48
CA SER A 189 -9.20 3.73 -25.08
C SER A 189 -9.93 2.72 -24.20
N PRO A 190 -10.90 1.97 -24.70
CA PRO A 190 -11.91 1.28 -23.90
C PRO A 190 -11.51 -0.10 -23.37
N THR A 191 -10.24 -0.35 -23.05
CA THR A 191 -9.73 -1.70 -22.71
C THR A 191 -9.27 -1.89 -21.27
N GLN A 192 -9.30 -0.88 -20.41
CA GLN A 192 -8.76 -0.98 -19.06
C GLN A 192 -9.86 -1.13 -17.99
N ALA A 193 -9.66 -2.07 -17.05
CA ALA A 193 -10.58 -2.26 -15.93
C ALA A 193 -10.47 -1.13 -14.90
N ALA A 194 -11.59 -0.78 -14.28
CA ALA A 194 -11.62 0.13 -13.13
C ALA A 194 -10.83 -0.48 -11.95
N PRO A 195 -10.18 0.33 -11.10
CA PRO A 195 -9.50 -0.17 -9.91
C PRO A 195 -10.46 -0.92 -8.96
N ALA A 196 -9.96 -1.97 -8.32
CA ALA A 196 -10.73 -2.72 -7.32
C ALA A 196 -10.95 -1.88 -6.06
N ARG A 197 -12.12 -2.05 -5.42
CA ARG A 197 -12.53 -1.28 -4.24
C ARG A 197 -12.14 -1.90 -2.92
N TYR A 198 -11.92 -3.23 -2.89
CA TYR A 198 -11.70 -3.99 -1.65
C TYR A 198 -10.54 -4.95 -1.80
N PHE A 199 -9.99 -5.37 -0.64
CA PHE A 199 -8.94 -6.36 -0.54
C PHE A 199 -9.28 -7.39 0.53
N SER A 200 -9.00 -8.67 0.25
CA SER A 200 -9.02 -9.78 1.22
C SER A 200 -7.99 -10.83 0.81
N GLU A 201 -7.11 -11.20 1.73
CA GLU A 201 -6.14 -12.29 1.50
C GLU A 201 -6.81 -13.61 1.16
N GLY A 202 -8.00 -13.86 1.72
CA GLY A 202 -8.79 -15.04 1.42
C GLY A 202 -9.21 -15.19 -0.05
N TYR A 203 -9.05 -14.11 -0.83
CA TYR A 203 -9.27 -14.12 -2.28
C TYR A 203 -7.97 -14.14 -3.09
N ALA A 204 -6.80 -14.04 -2.46
CA ALA A 204 -5.54 -14.15 -3.18
C ALA A 204 -5.28 -15.59 -3.61
N GLY A 205 -4.96 -15.81 -4.89
CA GLY A 205 -4.70 -17.15 -5.40
C GLY A 205 -4.78 -17.24 -6.92
N ILE A 206 -4.49 -18.44 -7.40
CA ILE A 206 -4.74 -18.82 -8.80
C ILE A 206 -6.10 -19.54 -8.84
N TYR A 207 -7.00 -19.03 -9.65
CA TYR A 207 -8.33 -19.57 -9.85
C TYR A 207 -8.45 -20.22 -11.24
N THR A 208 -9.32 -21.22 -11.34
CA THR A 208 -9.68 -21.85 -12.60
C THR A 208 -11.13 -21.52 -12.95
N VAL A 209 -11.40 -21.15 -14.18
CA VAL A 209 -12.75 -20.91 -14.69
C VAL A 209 -13.55 -22.20 -14.67
N SER A 210 -14.63 -22.23 -13.88
CA SER A 210 -15.50 -23.41 -13.68
C SER A 210 -16.81 -23.38 -14.51
N ALA A 211 -17.14 -22.24 -15.13
CA ALA A 211 -18.32 -22.14 -15.98
C ALA A 211 -18.11 -22.83 -17.33
N GLY A 212 -18.94 -23.82 -17.67
CA GLY A 212 -18.76 -24.69 -18.85
C GLY A 212 -18.70 -23.97 -20.20
N ILE A 213 -19.33 -22.81 -20.32
CA ILE A 213 -19.28 -21.94 -21.53
C ILE A 213 -18.20 -20.86 -21.46
N GLY A 214 -17.35 -20.88 -20.38
CA GLY A 214 -16.40 -19.81 -20.11
C GLY A 214 -17.01 -18.61 -19.40
N VAL A 215 -16.20 -17.57 -19.18
CA VAL A 215 -16.62 -16.33 -18.50
C VAL A 215 -16.16 -15.07 -19.23
N ASN A 216 -16.88 -14.00 -18.99
CA ASN A 216 -16.50 -12.68 -19.46
C ASN A 216 -15.65 -11.96 -18.42
N VAL A 217 -14.50 -11.47 -18.84
CA VAL A 217 -13.67 -10.50 -18.11
C VAL A 217 -14.19 -9.10 -18.42
N ARG A 218 -14.52 -8.31 -17.40
CA ARG A 218 -15.20 -7.02 -17.56
C ARG A 218 -14.36 -5.86 -17.02
N VAL A 219 -14.70 -4.66 -17.43
CA VAL A 219 -14.00 -3.42 -17.00
C VAL A 219 -14.32 -3.05 -15.54
N ASN A 220 -15.39 -3.58 -14.95
CA ASN A 220 -15.77 -3.33 -13.56
C ASN A 220 -16.66 -4.49 -13.04
N ALA A 221 -16.92 -4.51 -11.73
CA ALA A 221 -17.79 -5.46 -11.06
C ALA A 221 -19.25 -5.26 -11.50
N GLY A 222 -19.85 -6.33 -12.05
CA GLY A 222 -21.25 -6.35 -12.50
C GLY A 222 -21.42 -6.73 -13.97
N THR A 223 -22.56 -7.36 -14.28
CA THR A 223 -22.89 -7.84 -15.64
C THR A 223 -23.27 -6.72 -16.59
N ASP A 224 -23.62 -5.55 -16.08
CA ASP A 224 -23.92 -4.32 -16.81
C ASP A 224 -22.69 -3.59 -17.35
N HIS A 225 -21.50 -4.01 -16.93
CA HIS A 225 -20.25 -3.41 -17.40
C HIS A 225 -19.71 -4.09 -18.67
N ARG A 226 -19.00 -3.30 -19.49
CA ARG A 226 -18.42 -3.73 -20.76
C ARG A 226 -17.48 -4.92 -20.60
N ILE A 227 -17.55 -5.86 -21.56
CA ILE A 227 -16.67 -7.02 -21.64
C ILE A 227 -15.33 -6.58 -22.26
N ILE A 228 -14.22 -6.91 -21.60
CA ILE A 228 -12.85 -6.76 -22.13
C ILE A 228 -12.54 -7.96 -23.02
N LYS A 229 -12.80 -9.17 -22.50
CA LYS A 229 -12.47 -10.44 -23.17
C LYS A 229 -13.33 -11.56 -22.60
N ALA A 230 -13.68 -12.53 -23.44
CA ALA A 230 -14.19 -13.82 -22.98
C ALA A 230 -13.01 -14.81 -22.83
N ILE A 231 -13.03 -15.63 -21.78
CA ILE A 231 -12.05 -16.71 -21.56
C ILE A 231 -12.78 -18.03 -21.37
N PRO A 232 -12.22 -19.14 -21.91
CA PRO A 232 -12.90 -20.45 -21.90
C PRO A 232 -12.83 -21.12 -20.51
N TYR A 233 -13.67 -22.14 -20.35
CA TYR A 233 -13.58 -23.11 -19.24
C TYR A 233 -12.15 -23.62 -19.07
N GLY A 234 -11.71 -23.83 -17.83
CA GLY A 234 -10.37 -24.32 -17.50
C GLY A 234 -9.26 -23.26 -17.56
N SER A 235 -9.56 -22.02 -18.02
CA SER A 235 -8.57 -20.93 -18.00
C SER A 235 -8.14 -20.63 -16.56
N LYS A 236 -6.83 -20.42 -16.36
CA LYS A 236 -6.27 -19.97 -15.08
C LYS A 236 -6.16 -18.44 -15.05
N VAL A 237 -6.52 -17.85 -13.91
CA VAL A 237 -6.43 -16.43 -13.65
C VAL A 237 -5.82 -16.18 -12.27
N GLN A 238 -4.99 -15.15 -12.15
CA GLN A 238 -4.38 -14.77 -10.87
C GLN A 238 -5.17 -13.63 -10.23
N ASN A 239 -5.60 -13.81 -8.97
CA ASN A 239 -6.05 -12.73 -8.10
C ASN A 239 -5.02 -12.49 -6.99
N TYR A 240 -4.75 -11.22 -6.70
CA TYR A 240 -3.84 -10.79 -5.63
C TYR A 240 -4.58 -10.33 -4.37
N GLY A 241 -5.82 -10.80 -4.17
CA GLY A 241 -6.67 -10.43 -3.04
C GLY A 241 -7.61 -9.27 -3.33
N TYR A 242 -7.55 -8.65 -4.50
CA TYR A 242 -8.37 -7.50 -4.87
C TYR A 242 -9.72 -7.91 -5.43
N TYR A 243 -10.79 -7.22 -4.98
CA TYR A 243 -12.15 -7.47 -5.46
C TYR A 243 -13.03 -6.22 -5.38
N SER A 244 -14.18 -6.27 -6.02
CA SER A 244 -15.26 -5.30 -5.86
C SER A 244 -16.60 -6.02 -5.73
N LEU A 245 -17.60 -5.34 -5.19
CA LEU A 245 -18.96 -5.82 -5.16
C LEU A 245 -19.76 -5.15 -6.30
N ASP A 246 -20.65 -5.91 -6.94
CA ASP A 246 -21.64 -5.31 -7.83
C ASP A 246 -22.82 -4.70 -7.05
N LYS A 247 -23.82 -4.16 -7.76
CA LYS A 247 -24.99 -3.50 -7.16
C LYS A 247 -25.85 -4.46 -6.31
N GLN A 248 -25.70 -5.76 -6.50
CA GLN A 248 -26.39 -6.81 -5.77
C GLN A 248 -25.54 -7.38 -4.62
N GLY A 249 -24.33 -6.84 -4.40
CA GLY A 249 -23.41 -7.31 -3.35
C GLY A 249 -22.63 -8.57 -3.72
N LYS A 250 -22.66 -9.04 -4.97
CA LYS A 250 -21.85 -10.18 -5.42
C LYS A 250 -20.38 -9.81 -5.55
N VAL A 251 -19.52 -10.76 -5.18
CA VAL A 251 -18.07 -10.61 -5.25
C VAL A 251 -17.56 -10.78 -6.67
N TRP A 252 -16.82 -9.80 -7.16
CA TRP A 252 -16.10 -9.84 -8.43
C TRP A 252 -14.60 -9.72 -8.17
N LEU A 253 -13.84 -10.75 -8.49
CA LEU A 253 -12.40 -10.77 -8.32
C LEU A 253 -11.72 -9.93 -9.42
N TYR A 254 -10.76 -9.10 -9.00
CA TYR A 254 -9.91 -8.31 -9.88
C TYR A 254 -8.71 -9.15 -10.29
N VAL A 255 -8.78 -9.77 -11.46
CA VAL A 255 -7.87 -10.81 -11.90
C VAL A 255 -6.93 -10.35 -13.00
N LYS A 256 -5.75 -10.98 -13.06
CA LYS A 256 -4.79 -10.86 -14.15
C LYS A 256 -4.75 -12.17 -14.93
N LEU A 257 -4.88 -12.07 -16.24
CA LEU A 257 -4.74 -13.18 -17.19
C LEU A 257 -3.27 -13.41 -17.57
N ASN A 258 -2.95 -14.57 -18.12
CA ASN A 258 -1.59 -14.92 -18.57
C ASN A 258 -1.01 -13.95 -19.62
N ASN A 259 -1.87 -13.33 -20.43
CA ASN A 259 -1.46 -12.33 -21.42
C ASN A 259 -1.35 -10.89 -20.86
N GLY A 260 -1.43 -10.73 -19.55
CA GLY A 260 -1.35 -9.43 -18.88
C GLY A 260 -2.68 -8.65 -18.80
N THR A 261 -3.75 -9.09 -19.45
CA THR A 261 -5.07 -8.44 -19.35
C THR A 261 -5.57 -8.46 -17.90
N ILE A 262 -6.06 -7.33 -17.42
CA ILE A 262 -6.64 -7.18 -16.10
C ILE A 262 -8.12 -6.85 -16.23
N GLY A 263 -8.96 -7.45 -15.35
CA GLY A 263 -10.39 -7.19 -15.33
C GLY A 263 -11.11 -7.92 -14.21
N TYR A 264 -12.43 -7.87 -14.24
CA TYR A 264 -13.29 -8.45 -13.24
C TYR A 264 -13.96 -9.72 -13.72
N ILE A 265 -13.94 -10.76 -12.89
CA ILE A 265 -14.69 -11.99 -13.06
C ILE A 265 -15.51 -12.23 -11.79
N CYS A 266 -16.78 -12.60 -11.93
CA CYS A 266 -17.61 -12.98 -10.80
C CYS A 266 -17.01 -14.21 -10.10
N LYS A 267 -16.86 -14.15 -8.77
CA LYS A 267 -16.28 -15.23 -7.95
C LYS A 267 -17.01 -16.55 -8.11
N ASP A 268 -18.32 -16.51 -8.35
CA ASP A 268 -19.19 -17.69 -8.48
C ASP A 268 -18.77 -18.61 -9.65
N TYR A 269 -17.97 -18.12 -10.60
CA TYR A 269 -17.49 -18.88 -11.76
C TYR A 269 -16.01 -19.28 -11.66
N LEU A 270 -15.43 -19.19 -10.45
CA LEU A 270 -14.02 -19.44 -10.17
C LEU A 270 -13.84 -20.41 -9.01
N ILE A 271 -13.03 -21.45 -9.23
CA ILE A 271 -12.66 -22.47 -8.23
C ILE A 271 -11.15 -22.50 -8.01
#